data_9107bf9dc99754f0e58fdff0f4a72226
#
_entry.id   9107bf9dc99754f0e58fdff0f4a72226
#
_cell.length_a   1.000
_cell.length_b   1.000
_cell.length_c   1.000
_cell.angle_alpha   90.00
_cell.angle_beta   90.00
_cell.angle_gamma   90.00
#
_symmetry.space_group_name_H-M   'P 1'
#
loop_
_entity.id
_entity.type
_entity.pdbx_description
1 polymer ?
#
loop_
_entity_poly.entity_id
_entity_poly.type
_entity_poly.pdbx_seq_one_letter_code
_entity_poly.pdbx_strand_id
1 'polypeptide(L)'
;QEIGISLFETPEEELPDSKEELELHMQLSYKQSAEIAQEQALNTLLEGNRYELTRRRLNYDLTVLGMACVKNTFSTSEGVKVDYVDPADIIYSYTDSPYFEDIYYVGEVKTIPLNELKKQFSSLTNEDLEDITKQGIQNTDFYNRGMDATNNIDQNSVQILYFNYKTYMNEVYKVK
;
A
#
# COMPACT_ATOMS: atom_id res chain seq x y z
N GLN A 1 -19.15 3.90 -39.99
CA GLN A 1 -18.00 4.84 -40.07
C GLN A 1 -17.09 4.47 -38.93
N GLU A 2 -16.06 3.70 -39.24
CA GLU A 2 -14.97 3.39 -38.30
C GLU A 2 -14.22 4.72 -38.07
N ILE A 3 -14.17 5.12 -36.82
CA ILE A 3 -13.34 6.24 -36.40
C ILE A 3 -11.91 5.70 -36.46
N GLY A 4 -11.18 6.10 -37.52
CA GLY A 4 -9.81 5.68 -37.76
C GLY A 4 -8.84 6.32 -36.75
N ILE A 5 -8.99 5.95 -35.48
CA ILE A 5 -8.00 6.23 -34.46
C ILE A 5 -7.19 4.93 -34.31
N SER A 6 -6.02 4.92 -34.91
CA SER A 6 -5.01 3.90 -34.58
C SER A 6 -4.63 4.10 -33.13
N LEU A 7 -5.09 3.23 -32.26
CA LEU A 7 -4.75 3.23 -30.83
C LEU A 7 -3.27 2.86 -30.59
N PHE A 8 -2.59 2.34 -31.59
CA PHE A 8 -1.20 1.92 -31.53
C PHE A 8 -0.52 2.25 -32.87
N GLU A 9 0.38 3.21 -32.84
CA GLU A 9 1.36 3.42 -33.91
C GLU A 9 2.48 2.39 -33.71
N THR A 10 2.34 1.22 -34.33
CA THR A 10 3.50 0.34 -34.54
C THR A 10 4.34 0.94 -35.67
N PRO A 11 5.65 1.17 -35.47
CA PRO A 11 6.53 1.59 -36.55
C PRO A 11 6.40 0.60 -37.71
N GLU A 12 6.31 1.11 -38.95
CA GLU A 12 6.18 0.26 -40.15
C GLU A 12 7.32 -0.76 -40.30
N GLU A 13 8.47 -0.49 -39.68
CA GLU A 13 9.65 -1.37 -39.64
C GLU A 13 9.46 -2.63 -38.78
N GLU A 14 8.44 -2.69 -37.94
CA GLU A 14 8.15 -3.83 -37.06
C GLU A 14 7.03 -4.73 -37.58
N LEU A 15 6.45 -4.40 -38.73
CA LEU A 15 5.37 -5.21 -39.30
C LEU A 15 5.97 -6.43 -40.04
N PRO A 16 5.50 -7.65 -39.76
CA PRO A 16 6.01 -8.86 -40.39
C PRO A 16 5.66 -8.91 -41.88
N ASP A 17 6.65 -9.08 -42.72
CA ASP A 17 6.50 -9.15 -44.19
C ASP A 17 6.14 -10.55 -44.73
N SER A 18 6.40 -11.59 -43.92
CA SER A 18 6.13 -12.99 -44.30
C SER A 18 5.21 -13.71 -43.34
N LYS A 19 4.62 -14.81 -43.77
CA LYS A 19 3.74 -15.65 -42.95
C LYS A 19 4.49 -16.25 -41.77
N GLU A 20 5.74 -16.66 -41.97
CA GLU A 20 6.60 -17.22 -40.93
C GLU A 20 6.99 -16.17 -39.90
N GLU A 21 7.28 -14.95 -40.34
CA GLU A 21 7.52 -13.82 -39.43
C GLU A 21 6.28 -13.41 -38.66
N LEU A 22 5.10 -13.47 -39.28
CA LEU A 22 3.84 -13.23 -38.59
C LEU A 22 3.59 -14.27 -37.51
N GLU A 23 3.84 -15.55 -37.76
CA GLU A 23 3.71 -16.62 -36.77
C GLU A 23 4.69 -16.41 -35.62
N LEU A 24 5.92 -16.01 -35.91
CA LEU A 24 6.93 -15.70 -34.90
C LEU A 24 6.55 -14.44 -34.09
N HIS A 25 6.06 -13.41 -34.75
CA HIS A 25 5.57 -12.19 -34.08
C HIS A 25 4.38 -12.50 -33.15
N MET A 26 3.45 -13.34 -33.60
CA MET A 26 2.32 -13.77 -32.78
C MET A 26 2.73 -14.58 -31.56
N GLN A 27 3.81 -15.34 -31.64
CA GLN A 27 4.32 -16.11 -30.50
C GLN A 27 5.14 -15.28 -29.51
N LEU A 28 5.92 -14.30 -29.99
CA LEU A 28 6.90 -13.56 -29.16
C LEU A 28 6.41 -12.19 -28.73
N SER A 29 5.68 -11.48 -29.58
CA SER A 29 5.37 -10.06 -29.42
C SER A 29 3.90 -9.76 -29.30
N TYR A 30 3.02 -10.72 -29.68
CA TYR A 30 1.59 -10.49 -29.63
C TYR A 30 1.10 -10.39 -28.18
N LYS A 31 0.48 -9.26 -27.88
CA LYS A 31 -0.24 -9.04 -26.61
C LYS A 31 -1.74 -8.99 -26.88
N GLN A 32 -2.51 -9.66 -26.05
CA GLN A 32 -3.96 -9.53 -26.11
C GLN A 32 -4.39 -8.11 -25.69
N SER A 33 -5.49 -7.64 -26.25
CA SER A 33 -6.03 -6.31 -25.90
C SER A 33 -6.28 -6.13 -24.39
N ALA A 34 -6.64 -7.22 -23.71
CA ALA A 34 -6.79 -7.23 -22.25
C ALA A 34 -5.46 -7.01 -21.51
N GLU A 35 -4.36 -7.59 -22.00
CA GLU A 35 -3.03 -7.40 -21.42
C GLU A 35 -2.54 -5.96 -21.58
N ILE A 36 -2.76 -5.39 -22.77
CA ILE A 36 -2.41 -3.98 -23.03
C ILE A 36 -3.21 -3.03 -22.13
N ALA A 37 -4.51 -3.28 -21.99
CA ALA A 37 -5.37 -2.49 -21.12
C ALA A 37 -4.94 -2.58 -19.63
N GLN A 38 -4.57 -3.78 -19.18
CA GLN A 38 -4.07 -4.00 -17.82
C GLN A 38 -2.72 -3.31 -17.59
N GLU A 39 -1.81 -3.39 -18.56
CA GLU A 39 -0.51 -2.72 -18.49
C GLU A 39 -0.66 -1.19 -18.42
N GLN A 40 -1.53 -0.62 -19.26
CA GLN A 40 -1.84 0.81 -19.23
C GLN A 40 -2.49 1.23 -17.91
N ALA A 41 -3.45 0.45 -17.42
CA ALA A 41 -4.10 0.73 -16.14
C ALA A 41 -3.10 0.70 -14.97
N LEU A 42 -2.20 -0.30 -14.96
CA LEU A 42 -1.15 -0.41 -13.95
C LEU A 42 -0.16 0.77 -14.02
N ASN A 43 0.30 1.13 -15.21
CA ASN A 43 1.20 2.26 -15.40
C ASN A 43 0.56 3.57 -14.91
N THR A 44 -0.68 3.83 -15.29
CA THR A 44 -1.43 5.01 -14.83
C THR A 44 -1.58 5.04 -13.32
N LEU A 45 -1.85 3.90 -12.70
CA LEU A 45 -1.94 3.76 -11.25
C LEU A 45 -0.60 4.06 -10.57
N LEU A 46 0.49 3.50 -11.06
CA LEU A 46 1.83 3.69 -10.51
C LEU A 46 2.29 5.13 -10.65
N GLU A 47 2.04 5.78 -11.80
CA GLU A 47 2.33 7.20 -12.02
C GLU A 47 1.49 8.09 -11.10
N GLY A 48 0.20 7.85 -11.00
CA GLY A 48 -0.70 8.59 -10.10
C GLY A 48 -0.29 8.51 -8.64
N ASN A 49 0.22 7.38 -8.20
CA ASN A 49 0.76 7.16 -6.85
C ASN A 49 2.21 7.66 -6.67
N ARG A 50 2.85 8.20 -7.72
CA ARG A 50 4.28 8.57 -7.69
C ARG A 50 5.16 7.43 -7.17
N TYR A 51 4.86 6.20 -7.60
CA TYR A 51 5.50 4.98 -7.09
C TYR A 51 7.02 4.99 -7.22
N GLU A 52 7.57 5.71 -8.19
CA GLU A 52 9.01 5.85 -8.36
C GLU A 52 9.71 6.45 -7.11
N LEU A 53 9.07 7.40 -6.45
CA LEU A 53 9.60 7.97 -5.20
C LEU A 53 9.52 6.95 -4.05
N THR A 54 8.41 6.25 -3.95
CA THR A 54 8.22 5.16 -2.98
C THR A 54 9.26 4.06 -3.21
N ARG A 55 9.48 3.64 -4.46
CA ARG A 55 10.46 2.62 -4.85
C ARG A 55 11.89 2.99 -4.44
N ARG A 56 12.28 4.24 -4.61
CA ARG A 56 13.62 4.71 -4.18
C ARG A 56 13.80 4.59 -2.67
N ARG A 57 12.77 4.93 -1.91
CA ARG A 57 12.77 4.79 -0.45
C ARG A 57 12.86 3.32 -0.04
N LEU A 58 12.02 2.47 -0.62
CA LEU A 58 12.03 1.03 -0.38
C LEU A 58 13.41 0.40 -0.67
N ASN A 59 14.04 0.79 -1.78
CA ASN A 59 15.38 0.29 -2.12
C ASN A 59 16.44 0.73 -1.10
N TYR A 60 16.34 1.95 -0.60
CA TYR A 60 17.23 2.43 0.47
C TYR A 60 17.04 1.62 1.75
N ASP A 61 15.79 1.44 2.20
CA ASP A 61 15.48 0.69 3.42
C ASP A 61 15.90 -0.79 3.30
N LEU A 62 15.67 -1.42 2.15
CA LEU A 62 16.13 -2.78 1.88
C LEU A 62 17.65 -2.89 1.97
N THR A 63 18.39 -1.88 1.50
CA THR A 63 19.85 -1.90 1.53
C THR A 63 20.41 -1.67 2.93
N VAL A 64 19.78 -0.77 3.69
CA VAL A 64 20.29 -0.35 5.02
C VAL A 64 19.75 -1.22 6.15
N LEU A 65 18.44 -1.50 6.11
CA LEU A 65 17.73 -2.21 7.19
C LEU A 65 17.49 -3.69 6.88
N GLY A 66 17.58 -4.09 5.60
CA GLY A 66 17.21 -5.44 5.15
C GLY A 66 15.69 -5.67 5.07
N MET A 67 14.88 -4.66 5.36
CA MET A 67 13.43 -4.73 5.35
C MET A 67 12.85 -3.44 4.78
N ALA A 68 11.81 -3.55 3.95
CA ALA A 68 11.04 -2.42 3.44
C ALA A 68 9.56 -2.76 3.43
N CYS A 69 8.72 -1.75 3.64
CA CYS A 69 7.30 -1.94 3.81
C CYS A 69 6.49 -0.99 2.95
N VAL A 70 5.45 -1.54 2.33
CA VAL A 70 4.49 -0.80 1.52
C VAL A 70 3.07 -1.22 1.92
N LYS A 71 2.14 -0.28 1.91
CA LYS A 71 0.74 -0.51 2.21
C LYS A 71 -0.12 -0.16 1.02
N ASN A 72 -0.92 -1.11 0.59
CA ASN A 72 -1.92 -0.90 -0.44
C ASN A 72 -3.28 -0.66 0.21
N THR A 73 -3.90 0.45 -0.11
CA THR A 73 -5.24 0.81 0.36
C THR A 73 -6.15 1.08 -0.82
N PHE A 74 -7.43 0.84 -0.65
CA PHE A 74 -8.45 1.17 -1.64
C PHE A 74 -9.47 2.10 -1.03
N SER A 75 -9.75 3.18 -1.73
CA SER A 75 -10.80 4.15 -1.41
C SER A 75 -11.67 4.38 -2.63
N THR A 76 -12.98 4.53 -2.44
CA THR A 76 -13.91 4.83 -3.54
C THR A 76 -13.67 6.20 -4.16
N SER A 77 -13.05 7.13 -3.44
CA SER A 77 -12.74 8.49 -3.91
C SER A 77 -11.40 8.59 -4.62
N GLU A 78 -10.39 7.84 -4.18
CA GLU A 78 -9.00 7.95 -4.66
C GLU A 78 -8.54 6.71 -5.44
N GLY A 79 -9.33 5.63 -5.42
CA GLY A 79 -8.95 4.35 -6.04
C GLY A 79 -7.92 3.58 -5.22
N VAL A 80 -7.02 2.89 -5.91
CA VAL A 80 -5.92 2.14 -5.27
C VAL A 80 -4.77 3.10 -4.97
N LYS A 81 -4.35 3.11 -3.71
CA LYS A 81 -3.23 3.91 -3.21
C LYS A 81 -2.11 3.02 -2.70
N VAL A 82 -0.89 3.36 -3.06
CA VAL A 82 0.33 2.65 -2.67
C VAL A 82 1.17 3.60 -1.82
N ASP A 83 1.11 3.41 -0.50
CA ASP A 83 1.80 4.26 0.46
C ASP A 83 3.05 3.58 1.00
N TYR A 84 4.10 4.37 1.18
CA TYR A 84 5.29 3.95 1.91
C TYR A 84 4.96 3.87 3.40
N VAL A 85 5.46 2.82 4.07
CA VAL A 85 5.39 2.69 5.53
C VAL A 85 6.79 2.57 6.08
N ASP A 86 7.11 3.38 7.09
CA ASP A 86 8.41 3.33 7.74
C ASP A 86 8.54 1.99 8.51
N PRO A 87 9.60 1.22 8.29
CA PRO A 87 9.85 -0.01 9.06
C PRO A 87 9.88 0.19 10.58
N ALA A 88 10.22 1.39 11.05
CA ALA A 88 10.21 1.72 12.48
C ALA A 88 8.80 1.77 13.09
N ASP A 89 7.78 2.04 12.27
CA ASP A 89 6.39 2.16 12.70
C ASP A 89 5.61 0.85 12.56
N ILE A 90 6.27 -0.24 12.14
CA ILE A 90 5.62 -1.53 11.93
C ILE A 90 5.72 -2.40 13.17
N ILE A 91 4.59 -2.99 13.51
CA ILE A 91 4.48 -4.03 14.54
C ILE A 91 3.99 -5.31 13.87
N TYR A 92 4.67 -6.41 14.12
CA TYR A 92 4.27 -7.71 13.60
C TYR A 92 4.51 -8.81 14.64
N SER A 93 3.81 -9.94 14.48
CA SER A 93 4.00 -11.10 15.34
C SER A 93 5.37 -11.71 15.13
N TYR A 94 5.87 -12.42 16.13
CA TYR A 94 7.11 -13.17 16.01
C TYR A 94 7.08 -14.08 14.76
N THR A 95 8.18 -14.14 14.04
CA THR A 95 8.37 -14.96 12.85
C THR A 95 9.77 -15.57 12.85
N ASP A 96 9.87 -16.83 12.50
CA ASP A 96 11.14 -17.54 12.27
C ASP A 96 11.51 -17.52 10.77
N SER A 97 10.54 -17.19 9.90
CA SER A 97 10.74 -17.19 8.45
C SER A 97 11.26 -15.84 7.96
N PRO A 98 12.35 -15.80 7.19
CA PRO A 98 12.79 -14.56 6.54
C PRO A 98 11.80 -14.02 5.50
N TYR A 99 10.81 -14.82 5.10
CA TYR A 99 9.76 -14.46 4.14
C TYR A 99 8.46 -14.01 4.81
N PHE A 100 8.41 -13.97 6.15
CA PHE A 100 7.25 -13.54 6.92
C PHE A 100 5.96 -14.34 6.67
N GLU A 101 6.04 -15.58 6.25
CA GLU A 101 4.87 -16.42 5.91
C GLU A 101 4.03 -16.83 7.12
N ASP A 102 4.67 -16.95 8.28
CA ASP A 102 4.11 -17.38 9.57
C ASP A 102 3.54 -16.23 10.40
N ILE A 103 3.61 -14.99 9.92
CA ILE A 103 3.04 -13.85 10.63
C ILE A 103 1.55 -14.03 10.86
N TYR A 104 1.14 -13.83 12.11
CA TYR A 104 -0.26 -13.86 12.52
C TYR A 104 -0.92 -12.49 12.42
N TYR A 105 -0.23 -11.43 12.80
CA TYR A 105 -0.69 -10.06 12.66
C TYR A 105 0.43 -9.13 12.20
N VAL A 106 0.04 -8.10 11.49
CA VAL A 106 0.90 -6.97 11.11
C VAL A 106 0.12 -5.67 11.30
N GLY A 107 0.77 -4.66 11.84
CA GLY A 107 0.15 -3.36 12.06
C GLY A 107 1.13 -2.22 11.86
N GLU A 108 0.58 -1.03 11.65
CA GLU A 108 1.28 0.24 11.51
C GLU A 108 0.85 1.17 12.64
N VAL A 109 1.82 1.72 13.37
CA VAL A 109 1.58 2.79 14.36
C VAL A 109 1.67 4.13 13.65
N LYS A 110 0.59 4.88 13.64
CA LYS A 110 0.54 6.19 12.98
C LYS A 110 0.10 7.27 13.94
N THR A 111 0.83 8.38 13.97
CA THR A 111 0.44 9.56 14.74
C THR A 111 -0.44 10.44 13.86
N ILE A 112 -1.69 10.66 14.27
CA ILE A 112 -2.62 11.52 13.58
C ILE A 112 -3.19 12.61 14.50
N PRO A 113 -3.56 13.79 13.97
CA PRO A 113 -4.22 14.81 14.76
C PRO A 113 -5.66 14.41 15.13
N LEU A 114 -6.15 14.87 16.26
CA LEU A 114 -7.50 14.55 16.78
C LEU A 114 -8.63 14.90 15.81
N ASN A 115 -8.49 15.98 15.04
CA ASN A 115 -9.48 16.37 14.05
C ASN A 115 -9.59 15.36 12.90
N GLU A 116 -8.49 14.71 12.53
CA GLU A 116 -8.48 13.66 11.53
C GLU A 116 -9.02 12.35 12.10
N LEU A 117 -8.71 12.04 13.35
CA LEU A 117 -9.32 10.92 14.07
C LEU A 117 -10.85 11.01 14.07
N LYS A 118 -11.40 12.20 14.38
CA LYS A 118 -12.85 12.43 14.37
C LYS A 118 -13.46 12.28 12.98
N LYS A 119 -12.75 12.65 11.91
CA LYS A 119 -13.22 12.45 10.53
C LYS A 119 -13.27 10.97 10.14
N GLN A 120 -12.25 10.20 10.55
CA GLN A 120 -12.17 8.77 10.24
C GLN A 120 -13.18 7.95 11.06
N PHE A 121 -13.39 8.32 12.31
CA PHE A 121 -14.27 7.63 13.24
C PHE A 121 -15.38 8.56 13.74
N SER A 122 -16.38 8.75 12.90
CA SER A 122 -17.52 9.66 13.19
C SER A 122 -18.39 9.24 14.38
N SER A 123 -18.23 8.01 14.86
CA SER A 123 -18.93 7.49 16.04
C SER A 123 -18.35 7.96 17.39
N LEU A 124 -17.13 8.54 17.38
CA LEU A 124 -16.49 9.03 18.60
C LEU A 124 -17.18 10.31 19.11
N THR A 125 -17.52 10.29 20.40
CA THR A 125 -18.07 11.46 21.09
C THR A 125 -16.96 12.45 21.48
N ASN A 126 -17.32 13.67 21.88
CA ASN A 126 -16.33 14.64 22.36
C ASN A 126 -15.72 14.19 23.70
N GLU A 127 -16.49 13.48 24.54
CA GLU A 127 -16.01 12.91 25.81
C GLU A 127 -14.94 11.83 25.55
N ASP A 128 -15.16 10.96 24.57
CA ASP A 128 -14.18 9.93 24.16
C ASP A 128 -12.87 10.58 23.69
N LEU A 129 -12.96 11.67 22.93
CA LEU A 129 -11.78 12.39 22.43
C LEU A 129 -10.98 13.05 23.56
N GLU A 130 -11.65 13.60 24.58
CA GLU A 130 -10.97 14.14 25.77
C GLU A 130 -10.26 13.05 26.56
N ASP A 131 -10.90 11.88 26.73
CA ASP A 131 -10.30 10.77 27.45
C ASP A 131 -9.11 10.16 26.69
N ILE A 132 -9.23 10.03 25.37
CA ILE A 132 -8.13 9.61 24.50
C ILE A 132 -6.94 10.60 24.62
N THR A 133 -7.21 11.90 24.63
CA THR A 133 -6.16 12.93 24.79
C THR A 133 -5.45 12.82 26.13
N LYS A 134 -6.21 12.64 27.23
CA LYS A 134 -5.63 12.46 28.56
C LYS A 134 -4.74 11.21 28.66
N GLN A 135 -5.19 10.10 28.05
CA GLN A 135 -4.42 8.85 28.03
C GLN A 135 -3.21 8.94 27.09
N GLY A 136 -3.32 9.63 25.96
CA GLY A 136 -2.22 9.84 25.01
C GLY A 136 -1.03 10.58 25.61
N ILE A 137 -1.29 11.57 26.44
CA ILE A 137 -0.23 12.33 27.14
C ILE A 137 0.53 11.45 28.15
N GLN A 138 -0.13 10.49 28.79
CA GLN A 138 0.51 9.61 29.77
C GLN A 138 1.38 8.51 29.14
N ASN A 139 1.12 8.11 27.89
CA ASN A 139 1.84 7.03 27.22
C ASN A 139 3.06 7.48 26.40
N THR A 140 3.31 8.77 26.26
CA THR A 140 4.46 9.30 25.53
C THR A 140 5.81 8.95 26.18
N ASP A 141 5.84 8.59 27.44
CA ASP A 141 7.06 8.20 28.15
C ASP A 141 7.66 6.88 27.69
N PHE A 142 6.89 6.04 27.02
CA PHE A 142 7.35 4.69 26.64
C PHE A 142 8.19 4.67 25.34
N TYR A 143 7.95 5.60 24.41
CA TYR A 143 8.66 5.68 23.13
C TYR A 143 9.82 6.68 23.09
N ASN A 144 9.91 7.58 24.07
CA ASN A 144 10.94 8.61 24.16
C ASN A 144 12.24 8.14 24.84
N ARG A 145 12.62 6.88 24.74
CA ARG A 145 13.93 6.44 25.17
C ARG A 145 15.03 6.92 24.23
N GLY A 146 15.34 8.21 24.25
CA GLY A 146 16.58 8.70 23.65
C GLY A 146 16.52 9.96 22.82
N MET A 147 15.39 10.63 22.70
CA MET A 147 15.33 11.97 22.12
C MET A 147 14.86 12.98 23.16
N ASP A 148 15.58 14.11 23.23
CA ASP A 148 15.29 15.22 24.11
C ASP A 148 13.78 15.53 24.17
N ALA A 149 13.25 15.52 25.39
CA ALA A 149 11.84 15.76 25.72
C ALA A 149 11.34 17.20 25.39
N THR A 150 12.07 17.93 24.57
CA THR A 150 11.76 19.31 24.17
C THR A 150 11.07 19.42 22.81
N ASN A 151 10.88 18.34 22.07
CA ASN A 151 10.17 18.41 20.80
C ASN A 151 8.66 18.22 21.03
N ASN A 152 7.97 19.35 21.09
CA ASN A 152 6.56 19.59 20.79
C ASN A 152 5.86 18.39 20.12
N ILE A 153 5.52 17.39 20.93
CA ILE A 153 4.44 16.49 20.55
C ILE A 153 3.21 17.37 20.60
N ASP A 154 2.66 17.61 19.44
CA ASP A 154 1.45 18.39 19.29
C ASP A 154 0.43 17.81 20.25
N GLN A 155 0.05 18.55 21.29
CA GLN A 155 -0.87 18.09 22.35
C GLN A 155 -2.21 17.58 21.79
N ASN A 156 -2.43 17.81 20.49
CA ASN A 156 -3.61 17.42 19.74
C ASN A 156 -3.40 16.20 18.82
N SER A 157 -2.32 15.45 18.97
CA SER A 157 -2.07 14.25 18.17
C SER A 157 -2.17 12.98 19.01
N VAL A 158 -2.61 11.90 18.39
CA VAL A 158 -2.80 10.57 19.00
C VAL A 158 -2.13 9.50 18.15
N GLN A 159 -1.54 8.51 18.81
CA GLN A 159 -1.02 7.34 18.14
C GLN A 159 -2.13 6.31 17.95
N ILE A 160 -2.29 5.83 16.73
CA ILE A 160 -3.26 4.80 16.37
C ILE A 160 -2.51 3.62 15.78
N LEU A 161 -2.93 2.43 16.18
CA LEU A 161 -2.48 1.18 15.62
C LEU A 161 -3.50 0.69 14.59
N TYR A 162 -3.13 0.70 13.31
CA TYR A 162 -3.87 0.03 12.24
C TYR A 162 -3.29 -1.36 12.07
N PHE A 163 -4.06 -2.40 12.28
CA PHE A 163 -3.54 -3.76 12.19
C PHE A 163 -4.48 -4.69 11.42
N ASN A 164 -3.85 -5.69 10.80
CA ASN A 164 -4.51 -6.80 10.15
C ASN A 164 -4.06 -8.10 10.82
N TYR A 165 -4.97 -9.04 10.99
CA TYR A 165 -4.67 -10.34 11.56
C TYR A 165 -5.30 -11.46 10.76
N LYS A 166 -4.64 -12.63 10.76
CA LYS A 166 -5.17 -13.83 10.12
C LYS A 166 -6.31 -14.39 10.96
N THR A 167 -7.45 -14.68 10.32
CA THR A 167 -8.56 -15.38 10.93
C THR A 167 -8.92 -16.61 10.11
N TYR A 168 -9.46 -17.62 10.76
CA TYR A 168 -9.90 -18.84 10.09
C TYR A 168 -11.40 -18.81 9.98
N MET A 169 -11.93 -18.97 8.76
CA MET A 169 -13.35 -19.23 8.52
C MET A 169 -13.53 -20.72 8.24
N ASN A 170 -14.34 -21.40 9.06
CA ASN A 170 -14.73 -22.77 8.81
C ASN A 170 -16.05 -22.78 8.03
N GLU A 171 -16.00 -23.16 6.75
CA GLU A 171 -17.18 -23.38 5.94
C GLU A 171 -17.52 -24.88 5.93
N VAL A 172 -18.72 -25.23 6.37
CA VAL A 172 -19.21 -26.60 6.35
C VAL A 172 -20.09 -26.81 5.14
N TYR A 173 -19.62 -27.56 4.17
CA TYR A 173 -20.39 -27.94 2.98
C TYR A 173 -21.10 -29.28 3.27
N LYS A 174 -22.43 -29.31 3.11
CA LYS A 174 -23.17 -30.56 3.02
C LYS A 174 -23.11 -31.07 1.59
N VAL A 175 -22.39 -32.16 1.39
CA VAL A 175 -22.46 -32.92 0.13
C VAL A 175 -23.76 -33.71 0.15
N LYS A 176 -24.62 -33.50 -0.88
CA LYS A 176 -25.85 -34.29 -1.08
C LYS A 176 -25.52 -35.55 -1.86
#